data_651a7374597d5b0b864b49816d1474ee
#
_entry.id   651a7374597d5b0b864b49816d1474ee
#
_cell.length_a   1.000
_cell.length_b   1.000
_cell.length_c   1.000
_cell.angle_alpha   90.00
_cell.angle_beta   90.00
_cell.angle_gamma   90.00
#
_symmetry.space_group_name_H-M   'P 1'
#
loop_
_entity.id
_entity.type
_entity.pdbx_description
1 polymer ?
#
loop_
_entity_poly.entity_id
_entity_poly.type
_entity_poly.pdbx_seq_one_letter_code
_entity_poly.pdbx_strand_id
1 'polypeptide(L)'
;EIITQDSTLVAEVSKETNLLEELLKEKEAGKNEDEKEEKRSKWAISTNASPVYFNSLAQGSSIDQQFDSNSKNYATTLSLGIAGSYAINNKLSLKTGVNNINISYNTNDVLFDARMNNVENNIPTISRNPEASNMVFSSKVGNVETLSGDVENVIIENNVGALQQNISYIEVPLELSYKLLDKKFGIEVIGGMSTLFLNQNNISLVANGIEMEVGRANNLNNIHFSSNVGLGFKYNFWKSFNANFQPMFKYQINTFSENSGNFKPYFIGLYTGISFSF
;
A
#
# COMPACT_ATOMS: atom_id res chain seq x y z
N GLU A 1 -43.58 14.82 77.71
CA GLU A 1 -42.39 15.06 76.87
C GLU A 1 -42.33 13.93 75.82
N ILE A 2 -42.77 14.18 74.61
CA ILE A 2 -42.69 13.21 73.48
C ILE A 2 -42.23 13.99 72.24
N ILE A 3 -41.01 13.88 71.98
CA ILE A 3 -40.25 13.68 70.74
C ILE A 3 -41.02 14.11 69.50
N THR A 4 -40.63 15.27 68.97
CA THR A 4 -40.82 15.66 67.58
C THR A 4 -39.45 15.62 66.88
N GLN A 5 -39.11 14.46 66.36
CA GLN A 5 -37.96 14.31 65.41
C GLN A 5 -38.27 13.16 64.41
N ASP A 6 -39.06 13.41 63.38
CA ASP A 6 -39.06 12.53 62.22
C ASP A 6 -39.75 13.09 60.94
N SER A 7 -39.84 14.41 60.78
CA SER A 7 -40.45 14.97 59.59
C SER A 7 -39.46 15.62 58.59
N THR A 8 -38.20 15.79 58.96
CA THR A 8 -37.18 16.41 58.09
C THR A 8 -36.44 15.42 57.24
N LEU A 9 -36.24 14.15 57.66
CA LEU A 9 -35.55 13.12 56.89
C LEU A 9 -36.38 12.58 55.73
N VAL A 10 -37.71 12.53 55.88
CA VAL A 10 -38.64 12.03 54.80
C VAL A 10 -38.76 13.07 53.66
N ALA A 11 -38.63 14.37 53.98
CA ALA A 11 -38.68 15.43 52.97
C ALA A 11 -37.40 15.55 52.15
N GLU A 12 -36.24 15.21 52.73
CA GLU A 12 -34.96 15.19 51.97
C GLU A 12 -34.85 13.98 51.04
N VAL A 13 -35.27 12.78 51.47
CA VAL A 13 -35.28 11.57 50.64
C VAL A 13 -36.25 11.71 49.48
N SER A 14 -37.41 12.36 49.66
CA SER A 14 -38.37 12.57 48.53
C SER A 14 -37.90 13.63 47.53
N LYS A 15 -37.04 14.59 47.94
CA LYS A 15 -36.45 15.59 47.06
C LYS A 15 -35.31 14.99 46.22
N GLU A 16 -34.47 14.15 46.81
CA GLU A 16 -33.39 13.47 46.09
C GLU A 16 -33.95 12.45 45.06
N THR A 17 -35.03 11.70 45.40
CA THR A 17 -35.66 10.77 44.48
C THR A 17 -36.30 11.47 43.28
N ASN A 18 -36.90 12.66 43.50
CA ASN A 18 -37.43 13.47 42.40
C ASN A 18 -36.35 14.05 41.51
N LEU A 19 -35.19 14.47 42.06
CA LEU A 19 -34.08 14.98 41.28
C LEU A 19 -33.43 13.88 40.44
N LEU A 20 -33.34 12.67 40.97
CA LEU A 20 -32.78 11.51 40.26
C LEU A 20 -33.70 11.05 39.14
N GLU A 21 -35.04 11.07 39.34
CA GLU A 21 -36.01 10.77 38.29
C GLU A 21 -36.04 11.84 37.21
N GLU A 22 -35.84 13.12 37.58
CA GLU A 22 -35.75 14.22 36.61
C GLU A 22 -34.48 14.12 35.75
N LEU A 23 -33.33 13.79 36.35
CA LEU A 23 -32.06 13.53 35.65
C LEU A 23 -32.12 12.27 34.78
N LEU A 24 -32.87 11.23 35.19
CA LEU A 24 -33.09 10.03 34.36
C LEU A 24 -34.00 10.35 33.19
N LYS A 25 -35.08 11.13 33.38
CA LYS A 25 -35.95 11.61 32.32
C LYS A 25 -35.23 12.53 31.34
N GLU A 26 -34.35 13.40 31.82
CA GLU A 26 -33.54 14.28 30.98
C GLU A 26 -32.50 13.49 30.19
N LYS A 27 -31.93 12.42 30.76
CA LYS A 27 -31.02 11.50 30.10
C LYS A 27 -31.72 10.59 29.09
N GLU A 28 -32.96 10.20 29.35
CA GLU A 28 -33.81 9.44 28.39
C GLU A 28 -34.34 10.35 27.29
N ALA A 29 -34.70 11.59 27.55
CA ALA A 29 -35.10 12.59 26.58
C ALA A 29 -33.92 12.97 25.68
N GLY A 30 -32.71 13.18 26.24
CA GLY A 30 -31.48 13.41 25.45
C GLY A 30 -31.04 12.21 24.61
N LYS A 31 -31.45 10.98 24.99
CA LYS A 31 -31.21 9.79 24.16
C LYS A 31 -32.16 9.69 22.98
N ASN A 32 -33.34 10.25 23.08
CA ASN A 32 -34.33 10.23 21.99
C ASN A 32 -34.16 11.36 20.97
N GLU A 33 -33.35 12.39 21.25
CA GLU A 33 -33.04 13.43 20.29
C GLU A 33 -31.86 13.08 19.36
N ASP A 34 -30.98 12.14 19.75
CA ASP A 34 -29.86 11.67 18.92
C ASP A 34 -30.23 10.53 17.95
N GLU A 35 -31.42 9.96 18.02
CA GLU A 35 -31.93 8.92 17.12
C GLU A 35 -32.93 9.40 16.05
N LYS A 36 -32.79 10.64 15.57
CA LYS A 36 -33.20 10.88 14.18
C LYS A 36 -32.13 10.22 13.32
N GLU A 37 -32.35 8.95 12.96
CA GLU A 37 -31.67 8.33 11.83
C GLU A 37 -31.86 9.23 10.60
N GLU A 38 -30.95 10.21 10.43
CA GLU A 38 -30.78 10.78 9.11
C GLU A 38 -30.54 9.59 8.19
N LYS A 39 -31.38 9.42 7.17
CA LYS A 39 -31.20 8.38 6.14
C LYS A 39 -29.82 8.59 5.53
N ARG A 40 -28.81 7.99 6.14
CA ARG A 40 -27.43 8.08 5.67
C ARG A 40 -27.34 7.38 4.34
N SER A 41 -26.78 8.04 3.39
CA SER A 41 -26.46 7.46 2.09
C SER A 41 -25.66 6.19 2.29
N LYS A 42 -26.12 5.08 1.72
CA LYS A 42 -25.45 3.77 1.86
C LYS A 42 -24.31 3.62 0.89
N TRP A 43 -24.34 4.33 -0.22
CA TRP A 43 -23.35 4.25 -1.28
C TRP A 43 -22.49 5.51 -1.31
N ALA A 44 -21.20 5.32 -1.61
CA ALA A 44 -20.33 6.42 -1.95
C ALA A 44 -19.36 6.00 -3.06
N ILE A 45 -19.03 6.96 -3.92
CA ILE A 45 -18.01 6.83 -4.95
C ILE A 45 -16.88 7.79 -4.60
N SER A 46 -15.65 7.35 -4.77
CA SER A 46 -14.45 8.16 -4.49
C SER A 46 -13.43 8.06 -5.60
N THR A 47 -12.67 9.14 -5.79
CA THR A 47 -11.44 9.15 -6.57
C THR A 47 -10.26 9.01 -5.64
N ASN A 48 -9.17 8.39 -6.11
CA ASN A 48 -7.93 8.22 -5.35
C ASN A 48 -6.75 8.73 -6.15
N ALA A 49 -5.90 9.52 -5.52
CA ALA A 49 -4.55 9.83 -5.98
C ALA A 49 -3.60 9.53 -4.83
N SER A 50 -2.58 8.71 -5.07
CA SER A 50 -1.79 8.12 -3.99
C SER A 50 -0.33 8.06 -4.36
N PRO A 51 0.57 8.79 -3.70
CA PRO A 51 1.97 8.43 -3.71
C PRO A 51 2.14 7.06 -3.04
N VAL A 52 2.79 6.15 -3.75
CA VAL A 52 3.05 4.77 -3.30
C VAL A 52 4.56 4.56 -3.28
N TYR A 53 5.06 4.16 -2.13
CA TYR A 53 6.42 3.73 -1.92
C TYR A 53 6.47 2.20 -1.88
N PHE A 54 7.32 1.63 -2.72
CA PHE A 54 7.57 0.19 -2.80
C PHE A 54 8.88 -0.15 -2.10
N ASN A 55 8.95 -1.28 -1.40
CA ASN A 55 10.18 -1.80 -0.81
C ASN A 55 10.03 -3.30 -0.48
N SER A 56 11.08 -3.91 0.06
CA SER A 56 11.09 -5.29 0.54
C SER A 56 11.41 -5.37 2.02
N LEU A 57 10.71 -6.25 2.75
CA LEU A 57 10.98 -6.52 4.18
C LEU A 57 12.24 -7.34 4.40
N ALA A 58 12.75 -8.01 3.38
CA ALA A 58 13.95 -8.83 3.48
C ALA A 58 14.93 -8.48 2.37
N GLN A 59 16.21 -8.71 2.65
CA GLN A 59 17.25 -8.66 1.62
C GLN A 59 17.02 -9.79 0.62
N GLY A 60 17.32 -9.54 -0.64
CA GLY A 60 17.13 -10.46 -1.73
C GLY A 60 16.98 -9.69 -3.05
N SER A 61 16.94 -10.40 -4.15
CA SER A 61 16.75 -9.84 -5.48
C SER A 61 15.61 -10.56 -6.20
N SER A 62 14.67 -9.79 -6.72
CA SER A 62 13.60 -10.32 -7.57
C SER A 62 14.10 -10.74 -8.96
N ILE A 63 15.32 -10.30 -9.34
CA ILE A 63 15.91 -10.56 -10.64
C ILE A 63 16.71 -11.85 -10.61
N ASP A 64 17.72 -11.94 -9.72
CA ASP A 64 18.59 -13.12 -9.60
C ASP A 64 19.32 -13.09 -8.26
N GLN A 65 19.65 -14.28 -7.72
CA GLN A 65 20.33 -14.42 -6.44
C GLN A 65 21.72 -13.77 -6.42
N GLN A 66 22.42 -13.70 -7.55
CA GLN A 66 23.70 -13.00 -7.65
C GLN A 66 23.63 -11.52 -7.27
N PHE A 67 22.43 -10.90 -7.33
CA PHE A 67 22.19 -9.51 -6.99
C PHE A 67 21.58 -9.29 -5.59
N ASP A 68 21.54 -10.32 -4.74
CA ASP A 68 20.95 -10.21 -3.40
C ASP A 68 21.61 -9.12 -2.57
N SER A 69 22.94 -9.03 -2.63
CA SER A 69 23.76 -8.06 -1.90
C SER A 69 23.88 -6.68 -2.57
N ASN A 70 23.37 -6.54 -3.80
CA ASN A 70 23.41 -5.25 -4.48
C ASN A 70 22.45 -4.25 -3.82
N SER A 71 22.85 -2.99 -3.76
CA SER A 71 22.00 -1.90 -3.28
C SER A 71 20.80 -1.70 -4.21
N LYS A 72 19.63 -1.42 -3.63
CA LYS A 72 18.39 -1.21 -4.39
C LYS A 72 17.83 0.17 -4.07
N ASN A 73 17.49 0.93 -5.10
CA ASN A 73 16.86 2.23 -4.98
C ASN A 73 15.41 2.14 -5.45
N TYR A 74 14.47 2.39 -4.55
CA TYR A 74 13.05 2.32 -4.81
C TYR A 74 12.48 3.70 -5.06
N ALA A 75 11.76 3.87 -6.17
CA ALA A 75 11.08 5.12 -6.49
C ALA A 75 9.71 5.19 -5.83
N THR A 76 9.31 6.40 -5.42
CA THR A 76 7.91 6.68 -5.07
C THR A 76 7.16 7.01 -6.35
N THR A 77 6.08 6.31 -6.63
CA THR A 77 5.28 6.46 -7.83
C THR A 77 3.87 6.96 -7.50
N LEU A 78 3.17 7.49 -8.47
CA LEU A 78 1.78 7.93 -8.30
C LEU A 78 0.82 6.84 -8.77
N SER A 79 -0.07 6.41 -7.88
CA SER A 79 -1.22 5.54 -8.18
C SER A 79 -2.47 6.41 -8.34
N LEU A 80 -3.29 6.10 -9.33
CA LEU A 80 -4.58 6.72 -9.56
C LEU A 80 -5.66 5.66 -9.58
N GLY A 81 -6.85 5.98 -9.06
CA GLY A 81 -7.94 5.02 -9.03
C GLY A 81 -9.30 5.62 -8.71
N ILE A 82 -10.29 4.75 -8.78
CA ILE A 82 -11.66 5.02 -8.38
C ILE A 82 -12.15 3.90 -7.47
N ALA A 83 -12.98 4.23 -6.49
CA ALA A 83 -13.53 3.24 -5.57
C ALA A 83 -15.00 3.51 -5.28
N GLY A 84 -15.73 2.42 -5.05
CA GLY A 84 -17.09 2.43 -4.52
C GLY A 84 -17.08 1.87 -3.10
N SER A 85 -17.91 2.43 -2.23
CA SER A 85 -18.10 1.90 -0.89
C SER A 85 -19.59 1.76 -0.56
N TYR A 86 -19.91 0.71 0.21
CA TYR A 86 -21.24 0.41 0.68
C TYR A 86 -21.26 0.33 2.22
N ALA A 87 -22.08 1.15 2.86
CA ALA A 87 -22.25 1.10 4.31
C ALA A 87 -23.16 -0.10 4.68
N ILE A 88 -22.57 -1.14 5.26
CA ILE A 88 -23.28 -2.32 5.75
C ILE A 88 -24.14 -1.94 6.96
N ASN A 89 -23.55 -1.15 7.86
CA ASN A 89 -24.21 -0.57 9.01
C ASN A 89 -23.58 0.78 9.39
N ASN A 90 -23.98 1.37 10.52
CA ASN A 90 -23.50 2.69 10.95
C ASN A 90 -21.99 2.74 11.19
N LYS A 91 -21.33 1.60 11.46
CA LYS A 91 -19.90 1.52 11.78
C LYS A 91 -19.08 0.79 10.72
N LEU A 92 -19.68 -0.13 9.97
CA LEU A 92 -18.97 -1.00 9.05
C LEU A 92 -19.33 -0.66 7.60
N SER A 93 -18.31 -0.51 6.76
CA SER A 93 -18.45 -0.29 5.32
C SER A 93 -17.55 -1.24 4.54
N LEU A 94 -18.03 -1.70 3.39
CA LEU A 94 -17.27 -2.46 2.41
C LEU A 94 -16.82 -1.50 1.30
N LYS A 95 -15.55 -1.57 0.92
CA LYS A 95 -14.96 -0.75 -0.14
C LYS A 95 -14.32 -1.64 -1.19
N THR A 96 -14.55 -1.33 -2.45
CA THR A 96 -13.88 -1.95 -3.61
C THR A 96 -13.59 -0.89 -4.66
N GLY A 97 -12.74 -1.19 -5.63
CA GLY A 97 -12.38 -0.22 -6.65
C GLY A 97 -11.39 -0.76 -7.67
N VAL A 98 -10.81 0.14 -8.43
CA VAL A 98 -9.72 -0.16 -9.37
C VAL A 98 -8.68 0.94 -9.24
N ASN A 99 -7.42 0.53 -9.01
CA ASN A 99 -6.27 1.42 -8.95
C ASN A 99 -5.22 0.97 -9.96
N ASN A 100 -4.53 1.92 -10.59
CA ASN A 100 -3.32 1.66 -11.35
C ASN A 100 -2.12 1.93 -10.45
N ILE A 101 -1.29 0.90 -10.20
CA ILE A 101 -0.09 0.99 -9.38
C ILE A 101 1.13 0.79 -10.27
N ASN A 102 2.04 1.73 -10.27
CA ASN A 102 3.33 1.61 -10.94
C ASN A 102 4.42 1.44 -9.90
N ILE A 103 5.41 0.62 -10.22
CA ILE A 103 6.59 0.35 -9.41
C ILE A 103 7.81 0.58 -10.28
N SER A 104 8.79 1.28 -9.76
CA SER A 104 10.10 1.42 -10.39
C SER A 104 11.18 1.31 -9.34
N TYR A 105 12.16 0.46 -9.56
CA TYR A 105 13.34 0.37 -8.72
C TYR A 105 14.57 -0.07 -9.50
N ASN A 106 15.74 0.34 -9.01
CA ASN A 106 17.02 0.03 -9.58
C ASN A 106 17.77 -0.96 -8.69
N THR A 107 18.36 -1.99 -9.29
CA THR A 107 19.41 -2.81 -8.71
C THR A 107 20.75 -2.23 -9.19
N ASN A 108 21.49 -1.60 -8.30
CA ASN A 108 22.73 -0.90 -8.62
C ASN A 108 23.94 -1.86 -8.62
N ASP A 109 25.10 -1.35 -8.98
CA ASP A 109 26.38 -2.07 -8.97
C ASP A 109 26.34 -3.34 -9.82
N VAL A 110 25.70 -3.26 -10.99
CA VAL A 110 25.64 -4.32 -11.99
C VAL A 110 26.75 -4.10 -13.00
N LEU A 111 27.63 -5.10 -13.15
CA LEU A 111 28.58 -5.18 -14.24
C LEU A 111 27.88 -5.71 -15.47
N PHE A 112 28.15 -5.12 -16.60
CA PHE A 112 27.66 -5.59 -17.90
C PHE A 112 28.76 -5.63 -18.94
N ASP A 113 28.69 -6.61 -19.82
CA ASP A 113 29.61 -6.80 -20.92
C ASP A 113 28.84 -7.22 -22.18
N ALA A 114 29.24 -6.67 -23.34
CA ALA A 114 28.66 -7.03 -24.63
C ALA A 114 29.64 -7.94 -25.37
N ARG A 115 29.21 -9.15 -25.70
CA ARG A 115 30.03 -10.13 -26.42
C ARG A 115 29.70 -10.16 -27.92
N MET A 116 30.67 -10.60 -28.75
CA MET A 116 30.48 -10.63 -30.18
C MET A 116 29.45 -11.69 -30.66
N ASN A 117 29.20 -12.71 -29.84
CA ASN A 117 28.24 -13.79 -30.13
C ASN A 117 27.11 -13.77 -29.12
N ASN A 118 25.97 -14.32 -29.50
CA ASN A 118 24.88 -14.60 -28.56
C ASN A 118 25.40 -15.45 -27.40
N VAL A 119 25.10 -15.06 -26.21
CA VAL A 119 25.54 -15.73 -24.98
C VAL A 119 24.36 -16.42 -24.36
N GLU A 120 24.58 -17.59 -23.80
CA GLU A 120 23.60 -18.26 -22.97
C GLU A 120 23.12 -17.29 -21.88
N ASN A 121 21.80 -17.26 -21.66
CA ASN A 121 21.21 -16.34 -20.69
C ASN A 121 21.70 -16.68 -19.28
N ASN A 122 22.57 -15.84 -18.74
CA ASN A 122 23.12 -16.01 -17.38
C ASN A 122 22.17 -15.53 -16.27
N ILE A 123 20.99 -15.01 -16.61
CA ILE A 123 19.92 -14.64 -15.67
C ILE A 123 18.63 -15.35 -16.10
N PRO A 124 18.35 -16.55 -15.57
CA PRO A 124 17.20 -17.36 -16.01
C PRO A 124 15.85 -16.68 -15.81
N THR A 125 15.76 -15.76 -14.84
CA THR A 125 14.54 -15.02 -14.52
C THR A 125 14.22 -13.86 -15.46
N ILE A 126 15.10 -13.58 -16.44
CA ILE A 126 14.85 -12.56 -17.46
C ILE A 126 14.62 -13.25 -18.82
N SER A 127 13.46 -13.01 -19.41
CA SER A 127 13.22 -13.26 -20.84
C SER A 127 13.79 -12.10 -21.63
N ARG A 128 14.94 -12.32 -22.27
CA ARG A 128 15.70 -11.26 -22.96
C ARG A 128 15.10 -10.86 -24.28
N ASN A 129 15.23 -9.59 -24.62
CA ASN A 129 15.00 -9.09 -25.97
C ASN A 129 16.14 -9.53 -26.89
N PRO A 130 15.88 -9.72 -28.19
CA PRO A 130 16.90 -10.09 -29.19
C PRO A 130 18.09 -9.12 -29.21
N GLU A 131 17.86 -7.83 -29.00
CA GLU A 131 18.86 -6.76 -28.97
C GLU A 131 19.82 -6.85 -27.78
N ALA A 132 19.40 -7.49 -26.68
CA ALA A 132 20.21 -7.73 -25.48
C ALA A 132 20.75 -9.16 -25.39
N SER A 133 20.64 -9.97 -26.46
CA SER A 133 21.02 -11.38 -26.45
C SER A 133 22.51 -11.63 -26.29
N ASN A 134 23.34 -10.64 -26.59
CA ASN A 134 24.80 -10.69 -26.45
C ASN A 134 25.31 -10.07 -25.12
N MET A 135 24.42 -9.59 -24.27
CA MET A 135 24.80 -8.96 -22.99
C MET A 135 24.97 -10.00 -21.87
N VAL A 136 25.98 -9.83 -21.06
CA VAL A 136 26.20 -10.60 -19.81
C VAL A 136 26.13 -9.65 -18.65
N PHE A 137 25.46 -10.07 -17.59
CA PHE A 137 25.30 -9.28 -16.37
C PHE A 137 25.88 -10.05 -15.18
N SER A 138 26.55 -9.33 -14.26
CA SER A 138 27.05 -9.88 -13.01
C SER A 138 27.00 -8.83 -11.89
N SER A 139 27.07 -9.28 -10.65
CA SER A 139 27.18 -8.37 -9.51
C SER A 139 28.62 -7.85 -9.38
N LYS A 140 28.77 -6.53 -9.15
CA LYS A 140 30.05 -5.95 -8.72
C LYS A 140 30.34 -6.31 -7.25
N VAL A 141 29.31 -6.53 -6.45
CA VAL A 141 29.42 -6.84 -5.03
C VAL A 141 29.83 -8.30 -4.85
N GLY A 142 31.00 -8.55 -4.28
CA GLY A 142 31.51 -9.90 -4.02
C GLY A 142 32.45 -10.47 -5.10
N ASN A 143 32.57 -9.86 -6.26
CA ASN A 143 33.49 -10.31 -7.33
C ASN A 143 34.88 -9.67 -7.29
N VAL A 144 35.21 -8.89 -6.26
CA VAL A 144 36.46 -8.13 -6.17
C VAL A 144 37.69 -9.00 -5.88
N GLU A 145 37.53 -10.27 -5.52
CA GLU A 145 38.65 -11.09 -5.06
C GLU A 145 39.39 -11.90 -6.13
N THR A 146 38.93 -11.91 -7.39
CA THR A 146 39.54 -12.80 -8.41
C THR A 146 40.20 -12.12 -9.62
N LEU A 147 40.25 -10.81 -9.68
CA LEU A 147 40.83 -10.10 -10.83
C LEU A 147 42.06 -9.27 -10.40
N SER A 148 43.20 -9.95 -10.29
CA SER A 148 44.51 -9.33 -10.01
C SER A 148 45.12 -8.73 -11.28
N GLY A 149 44.86 -7.45 -11.55
CA GLY A 149 45.57 -6.73 -12.61
C GLY A 149 45.02 -5.31 -12.79
N ASP A 150 45.93 -4.32 -12.78
CA ASP A 150 45.59 -2.89 -12.92
C ASP A 150 44.80 -2.55 -14.20
N VAL A 151 44.89 -3.39 -15.24
CA VAL A 151 44.20 -3.19 -16.52
C VAL A 151 42.74 -3.60 -16.44
N GLU A 152 42.37 -4.58 -15.62
CA GLU A 152 41.04 -5.11 -15.47
C GLU A 152 40.12 -4.19 -14.66
N ASN A 153 40.67 -3.49 -13.66
CA ASN A 153 39.93 -2.52 -12.88
C ASN A 153 39.43 -1.31 -13.72
N VAL A 154 40.18 -0.90 -14.73
CA VAL A 154 39.78 0.22 -15.62
C VAL A 154 38.61 -0.21 -16.54
N ILE A 155 38.56 -1.47 -16.98
CA ILE A 155 37.51 -1.98 -17.82
C ILE A 155 36.21 -2.17 -17.01
N ILE A 156 36.35 -2.63 -15.75
CA ILE A 156 35.20 -2.86 -14.84
C ILE A 156 34.52 -1.54 -14.46
N GLU A 157 35.28 -0.47 -14.21
CA GLU A 157 34.71 0.84 -13.87
C GLU A 157 33.89 1.45 -15.01
N ASN A 158 34.22 1.16 -16.27
CA ASN A 158 33.50 1.68 -17.43
C ASN A 158 32.19 0.94 -17.74
N ASN A 159 32.02 -0.28 -17.24
CA ASN A 159 30.87 -1.15 -17.54
C ASN A 159 30.00 -1.39 -16.29
N VAL A 160 29.86 -0.39 -15.43
CA VAL A 160 28.97 -0.43 -14.27
C VAL A 160 27.69 0.31 -14.58
N GLY A 161 26.55 -0.33 -14.29
CA GLY A 161 25.23 0.23 -14.47
C GLY A 161 24.26 -0.24 -13.38
N ALA A 162 22.99 -0.04 -13.64
CA ALA A 162 21.88 -0.53 -12.83
C ALA A 162 20.87 -1.26 -13.71
N LEU A 163 20.30 -2.33 -13.19
CA LEU A 163 19.11 -2.93 -13.78
C LEU A 163 17.89 -2.26 -13.17
N GLN A 164 17.17 -1.51 -14.00
CA GLN A 164 15.92 -0.87 -13.65
C GLN A 164 14.76 -1.80 -13.98
N GLN A 165 13.91 -2.06 -13.00
CA GLN A 165 12.70 -2.82 -13.18
C GLN A 165 11.49 -1.89 -13.08
N ASN A 166 10.66 -1.85 -14.13
CA ASN A 166 9.43 -1.08 -14.21
C ASN A 166 8.25 -2.06 -14.33
N ILE A 167 7.38 -2.04 -13.33
CA ILE A 167 6.23 -2.94 -13.23
C ILE A 167 4.98 -2.11 -13.04
N SER A 168 3.89 -2.46 -13.74
CA SER A 168 2.59 -1.86 -13.55
C SER A 168 1.55 -2.93 -13.23
N TYR A 169 0.68 -2.62 -12.25
CA TYR A 169 -0.43 -3.48 -11.84
C TYR A 169 -1.76 -2.73 -11.90
N ILE A 170 -2.80 -3.47 -12.28
CA ILE A 170 -4.18 -3.08 -12.01
C ILE A 170 -4.58 -3.77 -10.70
N GLU A 171 -4.85 -2.99 -9.68
CA GLU A 171 -5.27 -3.46 -8.35
C GLU A 171 -6.78 -3.38 -8.21
N VAL A 172 -7.39 -4.46 -7.72
CA VAL A 172 -8.79 -4.52 -7.31
C VAL A 172 -8.84 -4.82 -5.81
N PRO A 173 -8.99 -3.80 -4.95
CA PRO A 173 -9.10 -3.98 -3.51
C PRO A 173 -10.50 -4.47 -3.10
N LEU A 174 -10.53 -5.25 -2.03
CA LEU A 174 -11.73 -5.59 -1.26
C LEU A 174 -11.41 -5.35 0.21
N GLU A 175 -11.91 -4.24 0.75
CA GLU A 175 -11.54 -3.72 2.06
C GLU A 175 -12.78 -3.49 2.92
N LEU A 176 -12.65 -3.81 4.20
CA LEU A 176 -13.62 -3.44 5.23
C LEU A 176 -13.08 -2.26 6.02
N SER A 177 -13.89 -1.25 6.22
CA SER A 177 -13.58 -0.13 7.10
C SER A 177 -14.51 -0.11 8.31
N TYR A 178 -13.92 0.02 9.50
CA TYR A 178 -14.64 0.15 10.76
C TYR A 178 -14.48 1.56 11.30
N LYS A 179 -15.58 2.30 11.40
CA LYS A 179 -15.61 3.69 11.89
C LYS A 179 -15.45 3.73 13.40
N LEU A 180 -14.40 4.37 13.86
CA LEU A 180 -14.16 4.67 15.28
C LEU A 180 -14.84 5.97 15.69
N LEU A 181 -14.76 6.98 14.81
CA LEU A 181 -15.37 8.29 14.97
C LEU A 181 -16.06 8.68 13.65
N ASP A 182 -17.30 9.13 13.72
CA ASP A 182 -18.08 9.56 12.57
C ASP A 182 -18.82 10.87 12.87
N LYS A 183 -18.07 11.96 12.84
CA LYS A 183 -18.55 13.34 13.01
C LYS A 183 -18.06 14.18 11.81
N LYS A 184 -17.90 15.48 11.99
CA LYS A 184 -17.28 16.37 10.98
C LYS A 184 -15.89 15.87 10.57
N PHE A 185 -15.12 15.36 11.53
CA PHE A 185 -13.93 14.55 11.34
C PHE A 185 -14.26 13.10 11.66
N GLY A 186 -13.95 12.21 10.74
CA GLY A 186 -14.11 10.77 10.89
C GLY A 186 -12.76 10.08 10.98
N ILE A 187 -12.72 9.01 11.78
CA ILE A 187 -11.56 8.11 11.88
C ILE A 187 -12.06 6.69 11.69
N GLU A 188 -11.41 5.94 10.83
CA GLU A 188 -11.73 4.54 10.57
C GLU A 188 -10.46 3.67 10.52
N VAL A 189 -10.59 2.40 10.88
CA VAL A 189 -9.58 1.36 10.66
C VAL A 189 -9.98 0.60 9.41
N ILE A 190 -9.01 0.36 8.54
CA ILE A 190 -9.23 -0.30 7.25
C ILE A 190 -8.42 -1.59 7.25
N GLY A 191 -9.04 -2.69 6.80
CA GLY A 191 -8.37 -3.97 6.60
C GLY A 191 -9.00 -4.72 5.44
N GLY A 192 -8.20 -5.51 4.74
CA GLY A 192 -8.71 -6.27 3.60
C GLY A 192 -7.63 -6.91 2.76
N MET A 193 -7.98 -7.25 1.55
CA MET A 193 -7.10 -7.85 0.55
C MET A 193 -7.28 -7.16 -0.79
N SER A 194 -6.24 -7.23 -1.64
CA SER A 194 -6.36 -6.82 -3.04
C SER A 194 -5.90 -7.95 -3.95
N THR A 195 -6.49 -8.01 -5.13
CA THR A 195 -5.99 -8.77 -6.26
C THR A 195 -5.26 -7.82 -7.19
N LEU A 196 -4.03 -8.17 -7.58
CA LEU A 196 -3.19 -7.39 -8.48
C LEU A 196 -3.00 -8.16 -9.77
N PHE A 197 -3.32 -7.52 -10.89
CA PHE A 197 -3.16 -8.05 -12.23
C PHE A 197 -1.95 -7.37 -12.89
N LEU A 198 -0.97 -8.14 -13.32
CA LEU A 198 0.22 -7.64 -14.01
C LEU A 198 -0.18 -7.04 -15.36
N ASN A 199 0.10 -5.75 -15.54
CA ASN A 199 -0.19 -5.02 -16.77
C ASN A 199 1.07 -4.75 -17.60
N GLN A 200 2.19 -4.39 -16.92
CA GLN A 200 3.47 -4.09 -17.56
C GLN A 200 4.61 -4.64 -16.71
N ASN A 201 5.68 -5.11 -17.41
CA ASN A 201 6.85 -5.71 -16.78
C ASN A 201 8.04 -5.56 -17.73
N ASN A 202 8.90 -4.59 -17.48
CA ASN A 202 10.08 -4.30 -18.29
C ASN A 202 11.32 -4.21 -17.40
N ILE A 203 12.44 -4.72 -17.90
CA ILE A 203 13.76 -4.59 -17.30
C ILE A 203 14.65 -3.86 -18.29
N SER A 204 15.28 -2.77 -17.84
CA SER A 204 16.22 -1.97 -18.62
C SER A 204 17.59 -1.90 -17.93
N LEU A 205 18.66 -1.88 -18.70
CA LEU A 205 19.99 -1.48 -18.24
C LEU A 205 20.10 0.03 -18.32
N VAL A 206 20.45 0.66 -17.20
CA VAL A 206 20.71 2.10 -17.13
C VAL A 206 22.19 2.31 -16.81
N ALA A 207 22.94 2.89 -17.76
CA ALA A 207 24.36 3.17 -17.59
C ALA A 207 24.74 4.46 -18.33
N ASN A 208 25.54 5.32 -17.71
CA ASN A 208 26.06 6.57 -18.32
C ASN A 208 24.98 7.48 -18.92
N GLY A 209 23.76 7.49 -18.31
CA GLY A 209 22.63 8.27 -18.81
C GLY A 209 21.90 7.67 -20.03
N ILE A 210 22.26 6.47 -20.42
CA ILE A 210 21.61 5.71 -21.50
C ILE A 210 20.77 4.59 -20.86
N GLU A 211 19.55 4.41 -21.35
CA GLU A 211 18.67 3.31 -20.98
C GLU A 211 18.52 2.37 -22.20
N MET A 212 18.70 1.07 -21.96
CA MET A 212 18.50 0.01 -22.96
C MET A 212 17.58 -1.05 -22.37
N GLU A 213 16.49 -1.37 -23.07
CA GLU A 213 15.59 -2.43 -22.64
C GLU A 213 16.26 -3.81 -22.82
N VAL A 214 16.37 -4.54 -21.71
CA VAL A 214 16.99 -5.88 -21.66
C VAL A 214 15.96 -6.96 -21.92
N GLY A 215 14.74 -6.80 -21.40
CA GLY A 215 13.68 -7.79 -21.50
C GLY A 215 12.63 -7.66 -20.39
N ARG A 216 12.09 -8.81 -19.99
CA ARG A 216 11.01 -8.90 -18.99
C ARG A 216 11.34 -9.95 -17.93
N ALA A 217 10.91 -9.70 -16.70
CA ALA A 217 10.97 -10.72 -15.64
C ALA A 217 9.98 -11.84 -15.96
N ASN A 218 10.43 -13.10 -15.98
CA ASN A 218 9.58 -14.27 -16.23
C ASN A 218 9.10 -14.96 -14.96
N ASN A 219 9.62 -14.55 -13.80
CA ASN A 219 9.27 -15.09 -12.49
C ASN A 219 8.15 -14.30 -11.78
N LEU A 220 7.59 -13.27 -12.38
CA LEU A 220 6.44 -12.54 -11.84
C LEU A 220 5.13 -13.27 -12.15
N ASN A 221 4.29 -13.46 -11.14
CA ASN A 221 2.95 -13.98 -11.34
C ASN A 221 2.05 -12.92 -12.02
N ASN A 222 1.30 -13.34 -13.03
CA ASN A 222 0.33 -12.47 -13.71
C ASN A 222 -0.78 -11.99 -12.77
N ILE A 223 -1.10 -12.79 -11.76
CA ILE A 223 -2.08 -12.48 -10.72
C ILE A 223 -1.46 -12.82 -9.38
N HIS A 224 -1.48 -11.87 -8.47
CA HIS A 224 -1.08 -12.07 -7.08
C HIS A 224 -1.97 -11.26 -6.14
N PHE A 225 -1.74 -11.39 -4.84
CA PHE A 225 -2.60 -10.79 -3.83
C PHE A 225 -1.80 -9.88 -2.90
N SER A 226 -2.52 -9.00 -2.19
CA SER A 226 -1.95 -8.28 -1.07
C SER A 226 -2.88 -8.34 0.14
N SER A 227 -2.29 -8.32 1.34
CA SER A 227 -3.01 -8.06 2.59
C SER A 227 -2.84 -6.59 2.96
N ASN A 228 -3.94 -5.92 3.19
CA ASN A 228 -4.01 -4.47 3.37
C ASN A 228 -4.42 -4.13 4.79
N VAL A 229 -3.74 -3.15 5.39
CA VAL A 229 -4.12 -2.56 6.67
C VAL A 229 -3.82 -1.07 6.65
N GLY A 230 -4.70 -0.27 7.26
CA GLY A 230 -4.51 1.17 7.29
C GLY A 230 -5.47 1.90 8.20
N LEU A 231 -5.29 3.20 8.21
CA LEU A 231 -6.16 4.14 8.91
C LEU A 231 -6.80 5.08 7.89
N GLY A 232 -8.06 5.40 8.08
CA GLY A 232 -8.76 6.36 7.27
C GLY A 232 -9.13 7.59 8.09
N PHE A 233 -8.85 8.76 7.54
CA PHE A 233 -9.26 10.05 8.07
C PHE A 233 -10.19 10.68 7.05
N LYS A 234 -11.39 11.10 7.50
CA LYS A 234 -12.41 11.73 6.67
C LYS A 234 -12.72 13.11 7.19
N TYR A 235 -12.88 14.06 6.28
CA TYR A 235 -13.36 15.39 6.59
C TYR A 235 -14.61 15.70 5.76
N ASN A 236 -15.76 15.77 6.44
CA ASN A 236 -17.03 16.09 5.84
C ASN A 236 -17.16 17.61 5.68
N PHE A 237 -16.91 18.13 4.47
CA PHE A 237 -17.00 19.57 4.19
C PHE A 237 -18.35 19.96 3.61
N TRP A 238 -19.10 19.00 3.06
CA TRP A 238 -20.46 19.18 2.58
C TRP A 238 -21.33 17.97 2.97
N LYS A 239 -22.68 18.09 2.88
CA LYS A 239 -23.60 17.00 3.27
C LYS A 239 -23.30 15.67 2.56
N SER A 240 -22.91 15.72 1.28
CA SER A 240 -22.64 14.55 0.44
C SER A 240 -21.17 14.39 0.06
N PHE A 241 -20.31 15.36 0.38
CA PHE A 241 -18.89 15.33 -0.02
C PHE A 241 -17.98 15.28 1.18
N ASN A 242 -17.00 14.40 1.09
CA ASN A 242 -15.92 14.31 2.06
C ASN A 242 -14.56 14.17 1.38
N ALA A 243 -13.54 14.71 2.02
CA ALA A 243 -12.14 14.48 1.68
C ALA A 243 -11.62 13.29 2.50
N ASN A 244 -10.85 12.41 1.86
CA ASN A 244 -10.27 11.23 2.46
C ASN A 244 -8.75 11.30 2.47
N PHE A 245 -8.15 10.80 3.53
CA PHE A 245 -6.72 10.65 3.72
C PHE A 245 -6.47 9.31 4.40
N GLN A 246 -5.87 8.36 3.68
CA GLN A 246 -5.77 6.98 4.11
C GLN A 246 -4.33 6.47 3.96
N PRO A 247 -3.48 6.56 5.01
CA PRO A 247 -2.22 5.83 5.06
C PRO A 247 -2.50 4.33 5.12
N MET A 248 -1.92 3.59 4.16
CA MET A 248 -2.12 2.16 3.98
C MET A 248 -0.78 1.44 3.89
N PHE A 249 -0.68 0.29 4.53
CA PHE A 249 0.36 -0.70 4.34
C PHE A 249 -0.23 -1.92 3.62
N LYS A 250 0.43 -2.37 2.55
CA LYS A 250 -0.01 -3.51 1.73
C LYS A 250 1.15 -4.48 1.56
N TYR A 251 1.05 -5.65 2.17
CA TYR A 251 2.01 -6.73 2.03
C TYR A 251 1.63 -7.62 0.86
N GLN A 252 2.55 -7.85 -0.08
CA GLN A 252 2.28 -8.66 -1.27
C GLN A 252 2.47 -10.15 -0.98
N ILE A 253 1.57 -10.95 -1.50
CA ILE A 253 1.51 -12.39 -1.31
C ILE A 253 1.56 -13.06 -2.69
N ASN A 254 2.45 -14.06 -2.83
CA ASN A 254 2.59 -14.84 -4.07
C ASN A 254 2.90 -13.99 -5.31
N THR A 255 3.79 -12.99 -5.16
CA THR A 255 4.20 -12.10 -6.25
C THR A 255 5.05 -12.82 -7.29
N PHE A 256 5.86 -13.80 -6.86
CA PHE A 256 6.80 -14.53 -7.70
C PHE A 256 6.42 -16.01 -7.78
N SER A 257 6.59 -16.59 -8.97
CA SER A 257 6.33 -18.01 -9.25
C SER A 257 7.51 -18.91 -8.85
N GLU A 258 8.72 -18.38 -8.87
CA GLU A 258 9.96 -19.08 -8.59
C GLU A 258 10.87 -18.27 -7.68
N ASN A 259 12.09 -18.75 -7.48
CA ASN A 259 13.05 -18.21 -6.55
C ASN A 259 13.26 -16.70 -6.73
N SER A 260 12.90 -15.92 -5.72
CA SER A 260 13.04 -14.45 -5.67
C SER A 260 14.09 -14.01 -4.65
N GLY A 261 15.04 -14.89 -4.28
CA GLY A 261 16.09 -14.57 -3.33
C GLY A 261 15.57 -14.07 -1.96
N ASN A 262 14.44 -14.60 -1.49
CA ASN A 262 13.76 -14.16 -0.26
C ASN A 262 13.22 -12.70 -0.32
N PHE A 263 13.03 -12.14 -1.50
CA PHE A 263 12.43 -10.82 -1.69
C PHE A 263 10.97 -10.80 -1.22
N LYS A 264 10.63 -9.92 -0.26
CA LYS A 264 9.29 -9.82 0.36
C LYS A 264 8.70 -8.43 0.15
N PRO A 265 8.07 -8.19 -0.99
CA PRO A 265 7.62 -6.86 -1.37
C PRO A 265 6.44 -6.37 -0.54
N TYR A 266 6.42 -5.05 -0.31
CA TYR A 266 5.32 -4.34 0.32
C TYR A 266 5.17 -2.94 -0.27
N PHE A 267 3.99 -2.36 -0.10
CA PHE A 267 3.71 -0.96 -0.40
C PHE A 267 3.36 -0.18 0.86
N ILE A 268 3.81 1.06 0.90
CA ILE A 268 3.24 2.09 1.76
C ILE A 268 2.65 3.14 0.84
N GLY A 269 1.33 3.35 0.94
CA GLY A 269 0.61 4.31 0.12
C GLY A 269 -0.15 5.31 0.97
N LEU A 270 -0.24 6.53 0.47
CA LEU A 270 -1.03 7.59 1.08
C LEU A 270 -2.20 7.93 0.14
N TYR A 271 -3.33 7.23 0.32
CA TYR A 271 -4.49 7.37 -0.54
C TYR A 271 -5.28 8.62 -0.16
N THR A 272 -5.33 9.58 -1.07
CA THR A 272 -6.05 10.84 -0.90
C THR A 272 -7.10 10.98 -1.99
N GLY A 273 -8.23 11.58 -1.67
CA GLY A 273 -9.28 11.77 -2.66
C GLY A 273 -10.53 12.42 -2.11
N ILE A 274 -11.51 12.56 -2.98
CA ILE A 274 -12.83 13.09 -2.66
C ILE A 274 -13.86 11.98 -2.86
N SER A 275 -14.78 11.86 -1.91
CA SER A 275 -15.92 10.94 -2.00
C SER A 275 -17.22 11.71 -2.08
N PHE A 276 -18.14 11.16 -2.85
CA PHE A 276 -19.53 11.59 -2.95
C PHE A 276 -20.44 10.47 -2.45
N SER A 277 -21.29 10.78 -1.47
CA SER A 277 -22.24 9.85 -0.84
C SER A 277 -23.67 10.13 -1.27
N PHE A 278 -24.44 9.07 -1.63
CA PHE A 278 -25.81 9.17 -2.14
C PHE A 278 -26.70 8.00 -1.69
#